data_d33480d4814c1bb1d449c2fdc7ba2a3b
#
_entry.id   d33480d4814c1bb1d449c2fdc7ba2a3b
#
_cell.length_a   1.000
_cell.length_b   1.000
_cell.length_c   1.000
_cell.angle_alpha   90.00
_cell.angle_beta   90.00
_cell.angle_gamma   90.00
#
_symmetry.space_group_name_H-M   'P 1'
#
loop_
_entity.id
_entity.type
_entity.pdbx_description
1 polymer ?
#
loop_
_entity_poly.entity_id
_entity_poly.type
_entity_poly.pdbx_seq_one_letter_code
_entity_poly.pdbx_strand_id
1 'polypeptide(L)'
;MAIELKDVAARARRYGHLVLMMRHAKTESSHAGGDAKRELTDKGLKQAKAIARALAGMDLVPDRIACSSARRAEHTLERMLRTFGDAPHVDYRRNLYDQGLSSVFDELSTTKPKVRSLMIIGHEPTISMACQWIADPEEPAFDALHLGLSPASVVILGAD
;
A
#
# COMPACT_ATOMS: atom_id res chain seq x y z
N MET A 1 -4.17 -8.12 -19.58
CA MET A 1 -2.93 -8.91 -19.47
C MET A 1 -2.75 -9.35 -18.01
N ALA A 2 -2.56 -10.63 -17.81
CA ALA A 2 -2.34 -11.16 -16.46
C ALA A 2 -0.91 -10.83 -15.99
N ILE A 3 -0.78 -10.44 -14.71
CA ILE A 3 0.51 -10.19 -14.08
C ILE A 3 0.97 -11.48 -13.42
N GLU A 4 2.17 -11.93 -13.78
CA GLU A 4 2.79 -13.10 -13.18
C GLU A 4 3.54 -12.70 -11.91
N LEU A 5 3.14 -13.23 -10.76
CA LEU A 5 3.76 -12.87 -9.48
C LEU A 5 5.26 -13.18 -9.44
N LYS A 6 5.67 -14.28 -10.08
CA LYS A 6 7.10 -14.63 -10.15
C LYS A 6 7.93 -13.56 -10.88
N ASP A 7 7.35 -12.90 -11.90
CA ASP A 7 8.03 -11.84 -12.65
C ASP A 7 8.13 -10.57 -11.80
N VAL A 8 7.08 -10.25 -11.04
CA VAL A 8 7.11 -9.13 -10.09
C VAL A 8 8.18 -9.38 -9.03
N ALA A 9 8.23 -10.57 -8.46
CA ALA A 9 9.21 -10.93 -7.45
C ALA A 9 10.65 -10.85 -7.99
N ALA A 10 10.87 -11.36 -9.20
CA ALA A 10 12.19 -11.32 -9.83
C ALA A 10 12.65 -9.88 -10.10
N ARG A 11 11.75 -9.03 -10.55
CA ARG A 11 12.04 -7.62 -10.81
C ARG A 11 12.33 -6.86 -9.51
N ALA A 12 11.54 -7.10 -8.47
CA ALA A 12 11.74 -6.46 -7.17
C ALA A 12 13.12 -6.75 -6.57
N ARG A 13 13.64 -7.96 -6.76
CA ARG A 13 14.95 -8.34 -6.26
C ARG A 13 16.13 -7.59 -6.86
N ARG A 14 15.90 -6.86 -7.97
CA ARG A 14 16.96 -6.05 -8.62
C ARG A 14 17.26 -4.76 -7.87
N TYR A 15 16.41 -4.36 -6.94
CA TYR A 15 16.52 -3.06 -6.27
C TYR A 15 16.92 -3.22 -4.82
N GLY A 16 17.73 -2.28 -4.34
CA GLY A 16 18.15 -2.24 -2.94
C GLY A 16 17.05 -1.78 -2.00
N HIS A 17 16.12 -0.96 -2.53
CA HIS A 17 15.00 -0.43 -1.76
C HIS A 17 13.71 -0.57 -2.55
N LEU A 18 12.62 -0.82 -1.82
CA LEU A 18 11.28 -0.92 -2.39
C LEU A 18 10.31 -0.03 -1.63
N VAL A 19 9.40 0.58 -2.36
CA VAL A 19 8.24 1.26 -1.79
C VAL A 19 6.99 0.57 -2.34
N LEU A 20 6.12 0.12 -1.45
CA LEU A 20 4.86 -0.51 -1.79
C LEU A 20 3.73 0.45 -1.43
N MET A 21 3.03 0.94 -2.45
CA MET A 21 1.95 1.92 -2.28
C MET A 21 0.62 1.19 -2.44
N MET A 22 -0.18 1.17 -1.37
CA MET A 22 -1.41 0.41 -1.35
C MET A 22 -2.62 1.28 -1.05
N ARG A 23 -3.69 1.12 -1.83
CA ARG A 23 -5.02 1.59 -1.47
C ARG A 23 -5.66 0.57 -0.54
N HIS A 24 -6.33 1.05 0.53
CA HIS A 24 -7.07 0.15 1.43
C HIS A 24 -8.06 -0.74 0.65
N ALA A 25 -8.43 -1.87 1.23
CA ALA A 25 -9.34 -2.83 0.63
C ALA A 25 -10.79 -2.31 0.60
N LYS A 26 -11.67 -3.05 -0.05
CA LYS A 26 -13.06 -2.65 -0.25
C LYS A 26 -13.77 -2.43 1.07
N THR A 27 -14.46 -1.29 1.17
CA THR A 27 -15.10 -0.82 2.39
C THR A 27 -16.60 -0.57 2.14
N GLU A 28 -17.36 -0.56 3.23
CA GLU A 28 -18.75 -0.11 3.21
C GLU A 28 -18.83 1.35 2.74
N SER A 29 -19.95 1.74 2.14
CA SER A 29 -20.10 3.08 1.55
C SER A 29 -20.34 4.18 2.59
N SER A 30 -20.79 3.81 3.79
CA SER A 30 -21.08 4.77 4.85
C SER A 30 -21.02 4.08 6.21
N HIS A 31 -20.95 4.87 7.26
CA HIS A 31 -20.99 4.41 8.64
C HIS A 31 -21.70 5.45 9.51
N ALA A 32 -22.52 5.00 10.46
CA ALA A 32 -23.24 5.89 11.36
C ALA A 32 -22.30 6.80 12.19
N GLY A 33 -21.09 6.32 12.47
CA GLY A 33 -20.07 7.07 13.19
C GLY A 33 -19.22 8.03 12.35
N GLY A 34 -19.49 8.13 11.03
CA GLY A 34 -18.78 9.02 10.10
C GLY A 34 -17.78 8.28 9.20
N ASP A 35 -17.21 9.02 8.24
CA ASP A 35 -16.31 8.48 7.23
C ASP A 35 -15.11 7.72 7.81
N ALA A 36 -14.47 8.29 8.81
CA ALA A 36 -13.28 7.69 9.41
C ALA A 36 -13.55 6.34 10.09
N LYS A 37 -14.79 6.01 10.36
CA LYS A 37 -15.22 4.78 11.03
C LYS A 37 -15.66 3.67 10.08
N ARG A 38 -15.67 3.91 8.78
CA ARG A 38 -16.06 2.91 7.78
C ARG A 38 -15.15 1.70 7.85
N GLU A 39 -15.74 0.51 7.82
CA GLU A 39 -15.01 -0.76 7.92
C GLU A 39 -14.98 -1.50 6.59
N LEU A 40 -14.14 -2.54 6.50
CA LEU A 40 -14.08 -3.36 5.31
C LEU A 40 -15.36 -4.21 5.18
N THR A 41 -15.74 -4.48 3.93
CA THR A 41 -16.71 -5.52 3.62
C THR A 41 -16.04 -6.90 3.71
N ASP A 42 -16.84 -7.98 3.65
CA ASP A 42 -16.31 -9.34 3.57
C ASP A 42 -15.41 -9.51 2.35
N LYS A 43 -15.76 -8.89 1.23
CA LYS A 43 -14.92 -8.88 0.03
C LYS A 43 -13.61 -8.19 0.30
N GLY A 44 -13.63 -7.07 1.02
CA GLY A 44 -12.42 -6.32 1.40
C GLY A 44 -11.50 -7.14 2.28
N LEU A 45 -12.03 -7.90 3.24
CA LEU A 45 -11.25 -8.79 4.09
C LEU A 45 -10.53 -9.86 3.26
N LYS A 46 -11.22 -10.44 2.28
CA LYS A 46 -10.63 -11.41 1.36
C LYS A 46 -9.55 -10.80 0.48
N GLN A 47 -9.76 -9.58 0.00
CA GLN A 47 -8.77 -8.84 -0.78
C GLN A 47 -7.49 -8.61 0.02
N ALA A 48 -7.62 -8.13 1.26
CA ALA A 48 -6.48 -7.87 2.14
C ALA A 48 -5.68 -9.15 2.41
N LYS A 49 -6.38 -10.26 2.69
CA LYS A 49 -5.75 -11.56 2.89
C LYS A 49 -4.99 -12.02 1.65
N ALA A 50 -5.61 -11.90 0.47
CA ALA A 50 -4.99 -12.33 -0.79
C ALA A 50 -3.72 -11.56 -1.10
N ILE A 51 -3.74 -10.22 -0.92
CA ILE A 51 -2.58 -9.38 -1.13
C ILE A 51 -1.45 -9.73 -0.16
N ALA A 52 -1.77 -9.92 1.12
CA ALA A 52 -0.77 -10.30 2.11
C ALA A 52 -0.11 -11.64 1.76
N ARG A 53 -0.90 -12.61 1.36
CA ARG A 53 -0.38 -13.92 0.92
C ARG A 53 0.50 -13.81 -0.32
N ALA A 54 0.08 -13.00 -1.29
CA ALA A 54 0.87 -12.78 -2.51
C ALA A 54 2.22 -12.14 -2.17
N LEU A 55 2.23 -11.11 -1.34
CA LEU A 55 3.47 -10.45 -0.93
C LEU A 55 4.38 -11.39 -0.14
N ALA A 56 3.84 -12.13 0.80
CA ALA A 56 4.62 -13.10 1.57
C ALA A 56 5.20 -14.21 0.67
N GLY A 57 4.41 -14.68 -0.31
CA GLY A 57 4.86 -15.69 -1.27
C GLY A 57 5.97 -15.21 -2.19
N MET A 58 6.05 -13.90 -2.44
CA MET A 58 7.12 -13.27 -3.21
C MET A 58 8.34 -12.86 -2.36
N ASP A 59 8.30 -13.13 -1.07
CA ASP A 59 9.30 -12.65 -0.10
C ASP A 59 9.37 -11.11 -0.07
N LEU A 60 8.22 -10.47 -0.12
CA LEU A 60 8.08 -9.01 -0.12
C LEU A 60 7.30 -8.48 1.08
N VAL A 61 7.39 -9.17 2.21
CA VAL A 61 6.84 -8.63 3.47
C VAL A 61 7.60 -7.36 3.82
N PRO A 62 6.91 -6.20 3.97
CA PRO A 62 7.61 -4.94 4.21
C PRO A 62 8.33 -4.91 5.56
N ASP A 63 9.47 -4.22 5.62
CA ASP A 63 10.17 -3.97 6.89
C ASP A 63 9.38 -2.99 7.76
N ARG A 64 8.80 -1.98 7.12
CA ARG A 64 8.04 -0.94 7.79
C ARG A 64 6.75 -0.67 7.04
N ILE A 65 5.68 -0.42 7.80
CA ILE A 65 4.37 -0.06 7.24
C ILE A 65 3.89 1.21 7.90
N ALA A 66 3.64 2.25 7.10
CA ALA A 66 2.96 3.46 7.52
C ALA A 66 1.52 3.39 7.03
N CYS A 67 0.57 3.39 7.94
CA CYS A 67 -0.84 3.17 7.65
C CYS A 67 -1.68 4.36 8.06
N SER A 68 -2.61 4.77 7.21
CA SER A 68 -3.61 5.77 7.57
C SER A 68 -4.37 5.33 8.82
N SER A 69 -4.71 6.28 9.67
CA SER A 69 -5.47 6.01 10.89
C SER A 69 -6.99 5.87 10.65
N ALA A 70 -7.47 6.05 9.43
CA ALA A 70 -8.86 5.75 9.12
C ALA A 70 -9.14 4.26 9.33
N ARG A 71 -10.31 3.93 9.89
CA ARG A 71 -10.63 2.55 10.25
C ARG A 71 -10.48 1.58 9.08
N ARG A 72 -10.88 1.96 7.88
CA ARG A 72 -10.78 1.11 6.69
C ARG A 72 -9.34 0.74 6.33
N ALA A 73 -8.39 1.65 6.58
CA ALA A 73 -6.97 1.36 6.36
C ALA A 73 -6.41 0.50 7.49
N GLU A 74 -6.71 0.82 8.74
CA GLU A 74 -6.34 -0.01 9.89
C GLU A 74 -6.87 -1.44 9.74
N HIS A 75 -8.14 -1.56 9.36
CA HIS A 75 -8.81 -2.85 9.20
C HIS A 75 -8.15 -3.69 8.09
N THR A 76 -7.75 -3.02 6.99
CA THR A 76 -6.96 -3.66 5.93
C THR A 76 -5.67 -4.22 6.49
N LEU A 77 -4.90 -3.39 7.21
CA LEU A 77 -3.62 -3.81 7.76
C LEU A 77 -3.77 -4.89 8.82
N GLU A 78 -4.73 -4.77 9.72
CA GLU A 78 -5.00 -5.80 10.73
C GLU A 78 -5.18 -7.18 10.09
N ARG A 79 -5.93 -7.21 8.98
CA ARG A 79 -6.15 -8.47 8.26
C ARG A 79 -4.87 -8.99 7.62
N MET A 80 -4.06 -8.09 7.06
CA MET A 80 -2.78 -8.45 6.45
C MET A 80 -1.77 -8.94 7.49
N LEU A 81 -1.78 -8.37 8.68
CA LEU A 81 -0.85 -8.76 9.76
C LEU A 81 -1.06 -10.19 10.24
N ARG A 82 -2.22 -10.79 10.01
CA ARG A 82 -2.44 -12.21 10.29
C ARG A 82 -1.52 -13.11 9.44
N THR A 83 -1.11 -12.62 8.28
CA THR A 83 -0.16 -13.30 7.39
C THR A 83 1.28 -12.86 7.65
N PHE A 84 1.50 -11.54 7.79
CA PHE A 84 2.84 -10.99 8.02
C PHE A 84 3.38 -11.25 9.43
N GLY A 85 2.48 -11.43 10.40
CA GLY A 85 2.89 -11.54 11.80
C GLY A 85 3.43 -10.23 12.34
N ASP A 86 4.44 -10.30 13.19
CA ASP A 86 5.07 -9.15 13.83
C ASP A 86 6.38 -8.71 13.14
N ALA A 87 6.67 -9.24 11.96
CA ALA A 87 7.87 -8.87 11.20
C ALA A 87 7.91 -7.38 10.83
N PRO A 88 6.82 -6.76 10.31
CA PRO A 88 6.85 -5.34 10.01
C PRO A 88 6.79 -4.46 11.26
N HIS A 89 7.55 -3.35 11.22
CA HIS A 89 7.33 -2.26 12.16
C HIS A 89 6.17 -1.39 11.64
N VAL A 90 5.14 -1.18 12.45
CA VAL A 90 3.91 -0.50 12.04
C VAL A 90 3.77 0.85 12.75
N ASP A 91 3.50 1.89 11.97
CA ASP A 91 3.10 3.20 12.45
C ASP A 91 1.76 3.60 11.85
N TYR A 92 0.81 4.04 12.68
CA TYR A 92 -0.45 4.61 12.21
C TYR A 92 -0.32 6.12 12.17
N ARG A 93 -0.75 6.74 11.04
CA ARG A 93 -0.57 8.17 10.79
C ARG A 93 -1.90 8.84 10.45
N ARG A 94 -2.34 9.75 11.29
CA ARG A 94 -3.54 10.55 11.00
C ARG A 94 -3.36 11.41 9.75
N ASN A 95 -2.16 11.93 9.52
CA ASN A 95 -1.89 12.77 8.35
C ASN A 95 -2.02 12.01 7.02
N LEU A 96 -1.86 10.69 6.99
CA LEU A 96 -2.15 9.89 5.81
C LEU A 96 -3.65 9.83 5.49
N TYR A 97 -4.50 10.17 6.46
CA TYR A 97 -5.93 10.27 6.25
C TYR A 97 -6.34 11.67 5.78
N ASP A 98 -5.83 12.73 6.41
CA ASP A 98 -6.37 14.08 6.25
C ASP A 98 -5.45 15.10 5.58
N GLN A 99 -4.18 14.79 5.30
CA GLN A 99 -3.19 15.76 4.78
C GLN A 99 -2.83 15.54 3.30
N GLY A 100 -3.38 14.52 2.66
CA GLY A 100 -3.19 14.30 1.23
C GLY A 100 -1.74 13.99 0.84
N LEU A 101 -1.34 14.49 -0.33
CA LEU A 101 -0.09 14.12 -0.99
C LEU A 101 1.17 14.42 -0.18
N SER A 102 1.20 15.54 0.53
CA SER A 102 2.36 15.91 1.34
C SER A 102 2.68 14.88 2.42
N SER A 103 1.66 14.23 2.99
CA SER A 103 1.87 13.22 4.02
C SER A 103 2.60 11.98 3.49
N VAL A 104 2.35 11.62 2.24
CA VAL A 104 3.04 10.51 1.58
C VAL A 104 4.52 10.85 1.38
N PHE A 105 4.81 12.04 0.86
CA PHE A 105 6.18 12.48 0.66
C PHE A 105 6.93 12.63 1.99
N ASP A 106 6.27 13.05 3.05
CA ASP A 106 6.86 13.11 4.39
C ASP A 106 7.30 11.72 4.86
N GLU A 107 6.46 10.70 4.67
CA GLU A 107 6.83 9.32 5.02
C GLU A 107 8.03 8.83 4.22
N LEU A 108 8.06 9.11 2.92
CA LEU A 108 9.18 8.73 2.07
C LEU A 108 10.48 9.42 2.50
N SER A 109 10.42 10.73 2.76
CA SER A 109 11.61 11.53 3.08
C SER A 109 12.16 11.25 4.48
N THR A 110 11.31 10.83 5.43
CA THR A 110 11.73 10.56 6.80
C THR A 110 12.10 9.11 7.06
N THR A 111 11.84 8.22 6.11
CA THR A 111 12.21 6.82 6.23
C THR A 111 13.72 6.65 6.09
N LYS A 112 14.33 5.97 7.07
CA LYS A 112 15.78 5.80 7.11
C LYS A 112 16.26 4.79 6.06
N PRO A 113 17.46 4.99 5.48
CA PRO A 113 17.99 4.08 4.45
C PRO A 113 18.13 2.62 4.87
N LYS A 114 18.23 2.33 6.17
CA LYS A 114 18.28 0.96 6.68
C LYS A 114 16.98 0.20 6.46
N VAL A 115 15.87 0.91 6.28
CA VAL A 115 14.57 0.31 5.94
C VAL A 115 14.62 -0.02 4.45
N ARG A 116 14.66 -1.31 4.12
CA ARG A 116 14.79 -1.76 2.74
C ARG A 116 13.46 -1.74 1.99
N SER A 117 12.37 -1.96 2.70
CA SER A 117 11.04 -1.91 2.11
C SER A 117 10.06 -1.18 3.01
N LEU A 118 9.42 -0.18 2.44
CA LEU A 118 8.39 0.63 3.10
C LEU A 118 7.07 0.41 2.38
N MET A 119 6.01 0.04 3.12
CA MET A 119 4.66 0.05 2.57
C MET A 119 3.89 1.24 3.14
N ILE A 120 3.14 1.92 2.28
CA ILE A 120 2.22 2.97 2.68
C ILE A 120 0.81 2.52 2.31
N ILE A 121 -0.09 2.46 3.30
CA ILE A 121 -1.50 2.12 3.09
C ILE A 121 -2.32 3.39 3.26
N GLY A 122 -2.99 3.79 2.20
CA GLY A 122 -3.72 5.05 2.19
C GLY A 122 -4.95 5.02 1.29
N HIS A 123 -5.26 6.18 0.75
CA HIS A 123 -6.53 6.48 0.10
C HIS A 123 -6.35 7.00 -1.32
N GLU A 124 -7.35 6.80 -2.16
CA GLU A 124 -7.43 7.42 -3.47
C GLU A 124 -8.10 8.80 -3.36
N PRO A 125 -7.71 9.76 -4.20
CA PRO A 125 -6.73 9.65 -5.29
C PRO A 125 -5.26 9.84 -4.88
N THR A 126 -4.99 10.04 -3.60
CA THR A 126 -3.64 10.39 -3.10
C THR A 126 -2.60 9.36 -3.48
N ILE A 127 -2.90 8.06 -3.32
CA ILE A 127 -1.92 7.00 -3.60
C ILE A 127 -1.54 6.96 -5.08
N SER A 128 -2.50 6.99 -5.99
CA SER A 128 -2.18 6.99 -7.42
C SER A 128 -1.46 8.26 -7.85
N MET A 129 -1.82 9.41 -7.29
CA MET A 129 -1.14 10.68 -7.57
C MET A 129 0.32 10.65 -7.10
N ALA A 130 0.57 10.13 -5.91
CA ALA A 130 1.92 9.98 -5.38
C ALA A 130 2.76 9.07 -6.29
N CYS A 131 2.19 7.96 -6.73
CA CYS A 131 2.85 7.04 -7.65
C CYS A 131 3.20 7.71 -8.98
N GLN A 132 2.31 8.54 -9.52
CA GLN A 132 2.58 9.29 -10.76
C GLN A 132 3.75 10.26 -10.62
N TRP A 133 3.92 10.83 -9.42
CA TRP A 133 5.03 11.75 -9.15
C TRP A 133 6.39 11.06 -9.09
N ILE A 134 6.45 9.83 -8.61
CA ILE A 134 7.72 9.16 -8.32
C ILE A 134 8.06 8.02 -9.28
N ALA A 135 7.08 7.47 -9.99
CA ALA A 135 7.31 6.40 -10.96
C ALA A 135 7.94 6.93 -12.25
N ASP A 136 8.70 6.06 -12.93
CA ASP A 136 9.28 6.37 -14.23
C ASP A 136 8.16 6.42 -15.29
N PRO A 137 7.96 7.57 -15.96
CA PRO A 137 6.93 7.69 -17.01
C PRO A 137 7.14 6.77 -18.20
N GLU A 138 8.36 6.27 -18.41
CA GLU A 138 8.67 5.36 -19.52
C GLU A 138 8.23 3.92 -19.24
N GLU A 139 7.86 3.60 -18.01
CA GLU A 139 7.38 2.28 -17.65
C GLU A 139 6.01 2.01 -18.28
N PRO A 140 5.80 0.82 -18.91
CA PRO A 140 4.51 0.50 -19.52
C PRO A 140 3.32 0.58 -18.56
N ALA A 141 3.54 0.24 -17.30
CA ALA A 141 2.48 0.27 -16.28
C ALA A 141 2.14 1.69 -15.82
N PHE A 142 2.95 2.71 -16.17
CA PHE A 142 2.75 4.09 -15.71
C PHE A 142 1.37 4.64 -16.12
N ASP A 143 0.94 4.36 -17.35
CA ASP A 143 -0.32 4.87 -17.87
C ASP A 143 -1.52 4.38 -17.06
N ALA A 144 -1.44 3.20 -16.47
CA ALA A 144 -2.52 2.66 -15.65
C ALA A 144 -2.76 3.48 -14.38
N LEU A 145 -1.75 4.22 -13.90
CA LEU A 145 -1.88 5.06 -12.71
C LEU A 145 -2.89 6.21 -12.91
N HIS A 146 -3.08 6.67 -14.15
CA HIS A 146 -4.04 7.72 -14.46
C HIS A 146 -5.49 7.28 -14.27
N LEU A 147 -5.74 5.98 -14.30
CA LEU A 147 -7.07 5.41 -14.06
C LEU A 147 -7.41 5.31 -12.57
N GLY A 148 -6.43 5.58 -11.72
CA GLY A 148 -6.54 5.35 -10.28
C GLY A 148 -6.37 3.87 -9.93
N LEU A 149 -6.39 3.58 -8.65
CA LEU A 149 -6.22 2.22 -8.13
C LEU A 149 -7.54 1.68 -7.62
N SER A 150 -7.85 0.44 -7.95
CA SER A 150 -8.98 -0.28 -7.35
C SER A 150 -8.64 -0.66 -5.89
N PRO A 151 -9.65 -0.97 -5.05
CA PRO A 151 -9.38 -1.36 -3.66
C PRO A 151 -8.41 -2.52 -3.54
N ALA A 152 -7.50 -2.44 -2.58
CA ALA A 152 -6.44 -3.41 -2.30
C ALA A 152 -5.36 -3.51 -3.38
N SER A 153 -5.31 -2.60 -4.35
CA SER A 153 -4.23 -2.55 -5.34
C SER A 153 -2.94 -2.10 -4.68
N VAL A 154 -1.83 -2.69 -5.12
CA VAL A 154 -0.48 -2.34 -4.67
C VAL A 154 0.38 -1.98 -5.87
N VAL A 155 1.07 -0.85 -5.78
CA VAL A 155 2.11 -0.45 -6.74
C VAL A 155 3.46 -0.64 -6.05
N ILE A 156 4.36 -1.37 -6.70
CA ILE A 156 5.70 -1.62 -6.16
C ILE A 156 6.69 -0.79 -6.96
N LEU A 157 7.42 0.07 -6.26
CA LEU A 157 8.42 0.98 -6.84
C LEU A 157 9.79 0.58 -6.31
N GLY A 158 10.75 0.43 -7.22
CA GLY A 158 12.11 0.08 -6.86
C GLY A 158 13.03 1.29 -6.93
N ALA A 159 13.99 1.36 -6.01
CA ALA A 159 15.04 2.37 -5.98
C ALA A 159 16.37 1.74 -5.53
N ASP A 160 17.45 2.27 -6.05
CA ASP A 160 18.80 1.82 -5.69
C ASP A 160 19.32 2.53 -4.44
#